data_e2b9ab925f9a23a697777b84a36a3f2e
#
_entry.id   e2b9ab925f9a23a697777b84a36a3f2e
#
_cell.length_a   1.000
_cell.length_b   1.000
_cell.length_c   1.000
_cell.angle_alpha   90.00
_cell.angle_beta   90.00
_cell.angle_gamma   90.00
#
_symmetry.space_group_name_H-M   'P 1'
#
loop_
_entity.id
_entity.type
_entity.pdbx_description
1 polymer ?
#
loop_
_entity_poly.entity_id
_entity_poly.type
_entity_poly.pdbx_seq_one_letter_code
_entity_poly.pdbx_strand_id
1 'polypeptide(L)'
;MITLTKVLSKELARSNIRVNAIAPGVVDTEMGKSIPEENRKVMLTHVPLGRFGEPSEIANVVLFLCSPLASYVTGQTVHVNGGWWG
;
A
#
# COMPACT_ATOMS: atom_id res chain seq x y z
N MET A 1 6.99 8.93 6.29
CA MET A 1 6.14 8.95 5.10
C MET A 1 4.75 9.53 5.34
N ILE A 2 4.07 9.14 6.41
CA ILE A 2 2.73 9.67 6.73
C ILE A 2 2.75 11.18 6.92
N THR A 3 3.68 11.68 7.71
CA THR A 3 3.82 13.13 7.98
C THR A 3 4.12 13.90 6.71
N LEU A 4 5.09 13.41 5.90
CA LEU A 4 5.46 14.05 4.65
C LEU A 4 4.28 14.11 3.67
N THR A 5 3.54 13.01 3.57
CA THR A 5 2.34 12.95 2.71
C THR A 5 1.32 14.01 3.11
N LYS A 6 1.07 14.17 4.40
CA LYS A 6 0.13 15.17 4.90
C LYS A 6 0.59 16.59 4.64
N VAL A 7 1.87 16.88 4.87
CA VAL A 7 2.44 18.21 4.62
C VAL A 7 2.35 18.57 3.14
N LEU A 8 2.80 17.66 2.27
CA LEU A 8 2.76 17.89 0.83
C LEU A 8 1.33 18.03 0.30
N SER A 9 0.41 17.23 0.83
CA SER A 9 -0.98 17.31 0.39
C SER A 9 -1.60 18.68 0.67
N LYS A 10 -1.28 19.26 1.83
CA LYS A 10 -1.76 20.59 2.20
C LYS A 10 -1.14 21.67 1.32
N GLU A 11 0.16 21.60 1.07
CA GLU A 11 0.84 22.60 0.27
C GLU A 11 0.42 22.57 -1.19
N LEU A 12 0.22 21.37 -1.75
CA LEU A 12 -0.10 21.22 -3.16
C LEU A 12 -1.58 21.25 -3.47
N ALA A 13 -2.43 21.25 -2.46
CA ALA A 13 -3.88 21.33 -2.65
C ALA A 13 -4.29 22.61 -3.39
N ARG A 14 -3.59 23.71 -3.17
CA ARG A 14 -3.84 24.99 -3.86
C ARG A 14 -3.68 24.87 -5.37
N SER A 15 -2.78 24.00 -5.80
CA SER A 15 -2.51 23.74 -7.22
C SER A 15 -3.35 22.60 -7.76
N ASN A 16 -4.34 22.13 -6.98
CA ASN A 16 -5.22 21.01 -7.33
C ASN A 16 -4.42 19.72 -7.58
N ILE A 17 -3.38 19.51 -6.78
CA ILE A 17 -2.56 18.31 -6.84
C ILE A 17 -2.84 17.49 -5.60
N ARG A 18 -3.19 16.22 -5.80
CA ARG A 18 -3.42 15.27 -4.71
C ARG A 18 -2.14 14.49 -4.43
N VAL A 19 -1.88 14.25 -3.15
CA VAL A 19 -0.70 13.49 -2.70
C VAL A 19 -1.17 12.42 -1.73
N ASN A 20 -0.93 11.18 -2.09
CA ASN A 20 -1.26 10.03 -1.26
C ASN A 20 -0.06 9.09 -1.20
N ALA A 21 -0.05 8.21 -0.21
CA ALA A 21 1.00 7.21 -0.06
C ALA A 21 0.38 5.83 0.05
N ILE A 22 1.16 4.83 -0.30
CA ILE A 22 0.79 3.43 -0.15
C ILE A 22 1.79 2.77 0.79
N ALA A 23 1.28 2.04 1.77
CA ALA A 23 2.08 1.22 2.67
C ALA A 23 1.76 -0.25 2.35
N PRO A 24 2.54 -0.91 1.49
CA PRO A 24 2.28 -2.29 1.13
C PRO A 24 2.71 -3.24 2.25
N GLY A 25 2.02 -4.37 2.34
CA GLY A 25 2.45 -5.49 3.16
C GLY A 25 3.42 -6.40 2.40
N VAL A 26 3.37 -7.69 2.70
CA VAL A 26 4.22 -8.66 2.01
C VAL A 26 3.62 -8.99 0.66
N VAL A 27 4.39 -8.78 -0.39
CA VAL A 27 3.98 -8.99 -1.77
C VAL A 27 4.79 -10.15 -2.35
N ASP A 28 4.13 -10.99 -3.13
CA ASP A 28 4.75 -12.16 -3.75
C ASP A 28 5.59 -11.73 -4.95
N THR A 29 6.84 -11.38 -4.68
CA THR A 29 7.82 -10.95 -5.68
C THR A 29 8.96 -11.97 -5.73
N GLU A 30 9.87 -11.79 -6.71
CA GLU A 30 11.09 -12.61 -6.77
C GLU A 30 11.90 -12.55 -5.46
N MET A 31 11.94 -11.36 -4.85
CA MET A 31 12.59 -11.19 -3.55
C MET A 31 11.88 -11.97 -2.45
N GLY A 32 10.55 -11.97 -2.46
CA GLY A 32 9.75 -12.72 -1.50
C GLY A 32 9.94 -14.22 -1.65
N LYS A 33 10.18 -14.71 -2.86
CA LYS A 33 10.42 -16.14 -3.12
C LYS A 33 11.73 -16.64 -2.53
N SER A 34 12.69 -15.76 -2.26
CA SER A 34 13.95 -16.12 -1.62
C SER A 34 13.82 -16.35 -0.11
N ILE A 35 12.68 -15.97 0.48
CA ILE A 35 12.43 -16.21 1.91
C ILE A 35 12.20 -17.71 2.12
N PRO A 36 12.88 -18.35 3.09
CA PRO A 36 12.65 -19.77 3.39
C PRO A 36 11.18 -20.07 3.62
N GLU A 37 10.73 -21.21 3.12
CA GLU A 37 9.31 -21.59 3.19
C GLU A 37 8.77 -21.62 4.62
N GLU A 38 9.57 -22.06 5.58
CA GLU A 38 9.20 -22.08 7.00
C GLU A 38 8.88 -20.67 7.49
N ASN A 39 9.69 -19.69 7.10
CA ASN A 39 9.48 -18.29 7.47
C ASN A 39 8.24 -17.72 6.77
N ARG A 40 8.02 -18.11 5.51
CA ARG A 40 6.83 -17.67 4.78
C ARG A 40 5.55 -18.19 5.47
N LYS A 41 5.55 -19.43 5.93
CA LYS A 41 4.39 -20.00 6.65
C LYS A 41 4.09 -19.23 7.92
N VAL A 42 5.12 -18.87 8.69
CA VAL A 42 4.95 -18.09 9.91
C VAL A 42 4.38 -16.72 9.59
N MET A 43 4.91 -16.05 8.57
CA MET A 43 4.40 -14.74 8.14
C MET A 43 2.94 -14.82 7.72
N LEU A 44 2.54 -15.86 7.01
CA LEU A 44 1.16 -16.03 6.57
C LEU A 44 0.18 -16.19 7.73
N THR A 45 0.62 -16.71 8.89
CA THR A 45 -0.25 -16.80 10.05
C THR A 45 -0.65 -15.44 10.59
N HIS A 46 0.13 -14.40 10.29
CA HIS A 46 -0.14 -13.03 10.72
C HIS A 46 -0.97 -12.24 9.71
N VAL A 47 -1.19 -12.78 8.51
CA VAL A 47 -1.96 -12.11 7.47
C VAL A 47 -3.41 -12.62 7.53
N PRO A 48 -4.37 -11.79 7.96
CA PRO A 48 -5.77 -12.24 8.06
C PRO A 48 -6.34 -12.80 6.76
N LEU A 49 -5.93 -12.28 5.59
CA LEU A 49 -6.39 -12.84 4.31
C LEU A 49 -5.73 -14.17 3.96
N GLY A 50 -4.69 -14.58 4.71
CA GLY A 50 -4.10 -15.90 4.59
C GLY A 50 -3.20 -16.09 3.37
N ARG A 51 -2.81 -15.02 2.70
CA ARG A 51 -1.93 -15.08 1.53
C ARG A 51 -1.13 -13.79 1.39
N PHE A 52 -0.03 -13.86 0.66
CA PHE A 52 0.69 -12.66 0.25
C PHE A 52 -0.08 -11.93 -0.84
N GLY A 53 0.13 -10.62 -0.95
CA GLY A 53 -0.44 -9.86 -2.02
C GLY A 53 0.29 -10.11 -3.34
N GLU A 54 -0.42 -9.92 -4.44
CA GLU A 54 0.18 -9.92 -5.76
C GLU A 54 0.62 -8.51 -6.13
N PRO A 55 1.70 -8.33 -6.91
CA PRO A 55 2.11 -7.00 -7.35
C PRO A 55 0.99 -6.22 -8.03
N SER A 56 0.13 -6.90 -8.78
CA SER A 56 -1.02 -6.28 -9.43
C SER A 56 -2.02 -5.67 -8.43
N GLU A 57 -2.11 -6.23 -7.24
CA GLU A 57 -3.03 -5.72 -6.21
C GLU A 57 -2.55 -4.37 -5.67
N ILE A 58 -1.23 -4.18 -5.57
CA ILE A 58 -0.67 -2.88 -5.22
C ILE A 58 -0.87 -1.90 -6.38
N ALA A 59 -0.58 -2.33 -7.61
CA ALA A 59 -0.74 -1.50 -8.79
C ALA A 59 -2.18 -1.03 -8.98
N ASN A 60 -3.16 -1.88 -8.68
CA ASN A 60 -4.58 -1.52 -8.79
C ASN A 60 -4.96 -0.39 -7.83
N VAL A 61 -4.40 -0.39 -6.63
CA VAL A 61 -4.64 0.70 -5.66
C VAL A 61 -3.99 1.99 -6.15
N VAL A 62 -2.78 1.92 -6.71
CA VAL A 62 -2.13 3.09 -7.30
C VAL A 62 -2.99 3.68 -8.42
N LEU A 63 -3.48 2.82 -9.32
CA LEU A 63 -4.33 3.25 -10.43
C LEU A 63 -5.61 3.92 -9.93
N PHE A 64 -6.24 3.36 -8.89
CA PHE A 64 -7.42 3.98 -8.28
C PHE A 64 -7.09 5.37 -7.75
N LEU A 65 -6.00 5.50 -6.98
CA LEU A 65 -5.62 6.79 -6.38
C LEU A 65 -5.27 7.84 -7.44
N CYS A 66 -4.75 7.42 -8.59
CA CYS A 66 -4.43 8.33 -9.69
C CYS A 66 -5.63 8.65 -10.58
N SER A 67 -6.74 7.96 -10.39
CA SER A 67 -7.91 8.12 -11.24
C SER A 67 -8.87 9.17 -10.71
N PRO A 68 -9.83 9.65 -11.56
CA PRO A 68 -10.88 10.55 -11.09
C PRO A 68 -11.76 9.97 -9.99
N LEU A 69 -11.78 8.64 -9.85
CA LEU A 69 -12.54 7.98 -8.78
C LEU A 69 -12.06 8.39 -7.39
N ALA A 70 -10.80 8.83 -7.27
CA ALA A 70 -10.21 9.28 -6.02
C ALA A 70 -10.07 10.80 -5.97
N SER A 71 -10.91 11.54 -6.66
CA SER A 71 -10.77 13.00 -6.84
C SER A 71 -10.85 13.78 -5.53
N TYR A 72 -11.43 13.23 -4.50
CA TYR A 72 -11.53 13.87 -3.18
C TYR A 72 -10.62 13.23 -2.13
N VAL A 73 -9.68 12.38 -2.56
CA VAL A 73 -8.75 11.66 -1.69
C VAL A 73 -7.37 12.30 -1.79
N THR A 74 -6.90 12.88 -0.70
CA THR A 74 -5.55 13.43 -0.61
C THR A 74 -5.06 13.36 0.83
N GLY A 75 -3.76 13.33 1.03
CA GLY A 75 -3.15 13.28 2.34
C GLY A 75 -3.29 11.94 3.06
N GLN A 76 -3.67 10.89 2.35
CA GLN A 76 -3.95 9.59 2.94
C GLN A 76 -2.79 8.62 2.71
N THR A 77 -2.61 7.72 3.68
CA THR A 77 -1.75 6.55 3.53
C THR A 77 -2.66 5.33 3.50
N VAL A 78 -2.65 4.63 2.38
CA VAL A 78 -3.49 3.45 2.19
C VAL A 78 -2.65 2.21 2.45
N HIS A 79 -3.05 1.43 3.45
CA HIS A 79 -2.39 0.18 3.79
C HIS A 79 -2.94 -0.95 2.95
N VAL A 80 -2.08 -1.59 2.17
CA VAL A 80 -2.46 -2.71 1.30
C VAL A 80 -1.68 -3.92 1.78
N ASN A 81 -2.18 -4.57 2.83
CA ASN A 81 -1.41 -5.52 3.63
C ASN A 81 -2.18 -6.80 4.00
N GLY A 82 -3.35 -7.03 3.40
CA GLY A 82 -4.16 -8.20 3.73
C GLY A 82 -4.65 -8.24 5.18
N GLY A 83 -4.58 -7.12 5.88
CA GLY A 83 -5.01 -6.98 7.26
C GLY A 83 -3.90 -7.15 8.30
N TRP A 84 -2.67 -7.35 7.89
CA TRP A 84 -1.56 -7.52 8.82
C TRP A 84 -1.01 -6.16 9.27
N TRP A 85 -1.25 -5.85 10.52
CA TRP A 85 -0.80 -4.62 11.17
C TRP A 85 0.55 -4.75 11.87
N GLY A 86 1.16 -5.88 11.80
CA GLY A 86 2.44 -6.14 12.41
C GLY A 86 3.59 -5.42 11.75
#